data_cc6c5c3978febc2cf4d0e732bea95210
#
_entry.id   cc6c5c3978febc2cf4d0e732bea95210
#
_cell.length_a   1.000
_cell.length_b   1.000
_cell.length_c   1.000
_cell.angle_alpha   90.00
_cell.angle_beta   90.00
_cell.angle_gamma   90.00
#
_symmetry.space_group_name_H-M   'P 1'
#
loop_
_entity.id
_entity.type
_entity.pdbx_description
1 polymer ?
#
loop_
_entity_poly.entity_id
_entity_poly.type
_entity_poly.pdbx_seq_one_letter_code
_entity_poly.pdbx_strand_id
1 'polypeptide(L)'
;MPELTVDAQVGAIRAFNRFYTRKIGVVDGMASSPFALAEARVLYELAHREQATATDIRKELGLDAGYMSRILREFERRKLIRREQSKTDERQKFLSLTAKGRRAFAPLDARSNRDVVAILEGLSPTKRKQLVDAVQAVRRLLGDKVQTSTSYLLRQHQPGDLGWIVHRQAILYAEEYGWDGTYEALAGEIVAQFIKNYDPKRERCWIAEKDGERVGGAFVAKVSDDIAQLRLLHVESQARGLGIGKRLVEECVRFARQAGYQKMTLWTQSNLYAARHIYKQSGFQVVREQQHHSFGKDLTAETWELNLRQPD
;
A
#
# COMPACT_ATOMS: atom_id res chain seq x y z
N MET A 1 15.51 -12.65 16.09
CA MET A 1 15.85 -13.86 15.31
C MET A 1 17.22 -13.60 14.68
N PRO A 2 18.15 -14.59 14.63
CA PRO A 2 19.43 -14.37 13.93
C PRO A 2 19.14 -14.03 12.46
N GLU A 3 19.82 -13.01 11.93
CA GLU A 3 19.75 -12.66 10.51
C GLU A 3 20.19 -13.87 9.66
N LEU A 4 19.35 -14.20 8.67
CA LEU A 4 19.70 -15.22 7.68
C LEU A 4 20.93 -14.75 6.89
N THR A 5 21.91 -15.62 6.73
CA THR A 5 23.06 -15.34 5.85
C THR A 5 22.59 -15.12 4.42
N VAL A 6 23.35 -14.35 3.63
CA VAL A 6 23.03 -14.09 2.21
C VAL A 6 22.83 -15.39 1.43
N ASP A 7 23.64 -16.43 1.69
CA ASP A 7 23.49 -17.73 1.02
C ASP A 7 22.15 -18.41 1.36
N ALA A 8 21.71 -18.33 2.60
CA ALA A 8 20.41 -18.86 3.02
C ALA A 8 19.24 -18.09 2.35
N GLN A 9 19.36 -16.76 2.23
CA GLN A 9 18.38 -15.93 1.53
C GLN A 9 18.32 -16.28 0.03
N VAL A 10 19.47 -16.42 -0.64
CA VAL A 10 19.56 -16.86 -2.04
C VAL A 10 18.92 -18.24 -2.20
N GLY A 11 19.24 -19.17 -1.29
CA GLY A 11 18.66 -20.51 -1.30
C GLY A 11 17.12 -20.50 -1.24
N ALA A 12 16.56 -19.68 -0.36
CA ALA A 12 15.10 -19.53 -0.19
C ALA A 12 14.42 -18.96 -1.44
N ILE A 13 14.96 -17.90 -2.03
CA ILE A 13 14.43 -17.30 -3.26
C ILE A 13 14.47 -18.28 -4.43
N ARG A 14 15.58 -19.01 -4.60
CA ARG A 14 15.71 -20.04 -5.64
C ARG A 14 14.75 -21.21 -5.44
N ALA A 15 14.52 -21.63 -4.20
CA ALA A 15 13.57 -22.67 -3.87
C ALA A 15 12.13 -22.23 -4.19
N PHE A 16 11.75 -21.02 -3.80
CA PHE A 16 10.45 -20.42 -4.14
C PHE A 16 10.25 -20.33 -5.65
N ASN A 17 11.24 -19.85 -6.39
CA ASN A 17 11.14 -19.73 -7.85
C ASN A 17 10.87 -21.09 -8.52
N ARG A 18 11.62 -22.16 -8.14
CA ARG A 18 11.38 -23.52 -8.65
C ARG A 18 9.99 -24.05 -8.27
N PHE A 19 9.56 -23.83 -7.02
CA PHE A 19 8.23 -24.24 -6.55
C PHE A 19 7.13 -23.53 -7.34
N TYR A 20 7.21 -22.21 -7.45
CA TYR A 20 6.18 -21.38 -8.07
C TYR A 20 6.04 -21.64 -9.57
N THR A 21 7.16 -21.69 -10.31
CA THR A 21 7.13 -21.99 -11.77
C THR A 21 6.52 -23.36 -12.09
N ARG A 22 6.77 -24.37 -11.24
CA ARG A 22 6.12 -25.66 -11.34
C ARG A 22 4.63 -25.57 -11.02
N LYS A 23 4.28 -24.85 -9.92
CA LYS A 23 2.88 -24.75 -9.44
C LYS A 23 1.95 -24.06 -10.43
N ILE A 24 2.43 -23.06 -11.17
CA ILE A 24 1.67 -22.37 -12.23
C ILE A 24 1.80 -23.01 -13.62
N GLY A 25 2.38 -24.21 -13.70
CA GLY A 25 2.42 -25.00 -14.93
C GLY A 25 3.26 -24.38 -16.06
N VAL A 26 4.20 -23.45 -15.77
CA VAL A 26 5.02 -22.79 -16.80
C VAL A 26 5.83 -23.81 -17.60
N VAL A 27 6.40 -24.83 -16.90
CA VAL A 27 7.24 -25.84 -17.56
C VAL A 27 6.39 -26.73 -18.47
N ASP A 28 5.25 -27.21 -17.98
CA ASP A 28 4.35 -28.12 -18.73
C ASP A 28 3.55 -27.37 -19.80
N GLY A 29 3.17 -26.13 -19.50
CA GLY A 29 2.42 -25.26 -20.41
C GLY A 29 3.17 -24.87 -21.67
N MET A 30 4.49 -24.67 -21.53
CA MET A 30 5.34 -24.28 -22.65
C MET A 30 5.65 -25.46 -23.60
N ALA A 31 5.69 -26.69 -23.12
CA ALA A 31 5.95 -27.87 -23.94
C ALA A 31 4.89 -28.10 -25.04
N SER A 32 3.65 -27.65 -24.82
CA SER A 32 2.53 -27.77 -25.75
C SER A 32 2.16 -26.46 -26.47
N SER A 33 2.90 -25.38 -26.23
CA SER A 33 2.63 -24.06 -26.80
C SER A 33 3.25 -23.91 -28.19
N PRO A 34 2.53 -23.33 -29.18
CA PRO A 34 3.11 -22.96 -30.48
C PRO A 34 4.00 -21.69 -30.40
N PHE A 35 4.17 -21.13 -29.18
CA PHE A 35 4.94 -19.93 -28.91
C PHE A 35 5.99 -20.18 -27.83
N ALA A 36 7.18 -19.64 -28.00
CA ALA A 36 8.18 -19.58 -26.94
C ALA A 36 7.72 -18.67 -25.80
N LEU A 37 8.28 -18.83 -24.59
CA LEU A 37 7.86 -18.06 -23.41
C LEU A 37 7.89 -16.54 -23.64
N ALA A 38 8.94 -16.02 -24.28
CA ALA A 38 9.04 -14.59 -24.58
C ALA A 38 7.96 -14.15 -25.60
N GLU A 39 7.68 -14.98 -26.59
CA GLU A 39 6.62 -14.72 -27.57
C GLU A 39 5.23 -14.70 -26.91
N ALA A 40 4.95 -15.66 -26.03
CA ALA A 40 3.69 -15.70 -25.29
C ALA A 40 3.53 -14.47 -24.39
N ARG A 41 4.60 -13.99 -23.74
CA ARG A 41 4.59 -12.76 -22.94
C ARG A 41 4.37 -11.51 -23.79
N VAL A 42 4.98 -11.41 -24.96
CA VAL A 42 4.72 -10.29 -25.89
C VAL A 42 3.26 -10.29 -26.34
N LEU A 43 2.68 -11.46 -26.65
CA LEU A 43 1.25 -11.56 -27.00
C LEU A 43 0.36 -11.16 -25.84
N TYR A 44 0.72 -11.53 -24.60
CA TYR A 44 -0.01 -11.15 -23.40
C TYR A 44 -0.06 -9.62 -23.23
N GLU A 45 1.10 -8.94 -23.33
CA GLU A 45 1.18 -7.48 -23.23
C GLU A 45 0.32 -6.79 -24.31
N LEU A 46 0.37 -7.31 -25.54
CA LEU A 46 -0.44 -6.79 -26.66
C LEU A 46 -1.94 -7.07 -26.51
N ALA A 47 -2.32 -8.10 -25.77
CA ALA A 47 -3.73 -8.43 -25.53
C ALA A 47 -4.36 -7.54 -24.44
N HIS A 48 -3.56 -7.07 -23.45
CA HIS A 48 -4.04 -6.38 -22.25
C HIS A 48 -3.72 -4.88 -22.24
N ARG A 49 -3.12 -4.33 -23.32
CA ARG A 49 -2.86 -2.89 -23.45
C ARG A 49 -3.58 -2.33 -24.68
N GLU A 50 -4.27 -1.22 -24.51
CA GLU A 50 -4.96 -0.55 -25.62
C GLU A 50 -3.99 0.10 -26.60
N GLN A 51 -2.88 0.65 -26.09
CA GLN A 51 -1.84 1.29 -26.89
C GLN A 51 -0.46 0.83 -26.38
N ALA A 52 0.21 -0.03 -27.14
CA ALA A 52 1.53 -0.52 -26.80
C ALA A 52 2.53 -0.23 -27.90
N THR A 53 3.70 0.33 -27.56
CA THR A 53 4.83 0.45 -28.49
C THR A 53 5.79 -0.72 -28.30
N ALA A 54 6.59 -1.01 -29.32
CA ALA A 54 7.65 -2.02 -29.21
C ALA A 54 8.64 -1.70 -28.10
N THR A 55 8.89 -0.40 -27.87
CA THR A 55 9.81 0.07 -26.82
C THR A 55 9.27 -0.19 -25.42
N ASP A 56 7.96 0.05 -25.20
CA ASP A 56 7.34 -0.16 -23.89
C ASP A 56 7.34 -1.63 -23.52
N ILE A 57 6.88 -2.51 -24.46
CA ILE A 57 6.88 -3.96 -24.22
C ILE A 57 8.30 -4.48 -23.99
N ARG A 58 9.29 -4.01 -24.76
CA ARG A 58 10.68 -4.40 -24.62
C ARG A 58 11.22 -4.05 -23.23
N LYS A 59 10.95 -2.83 -22.75
CA LYS A 59 11.38 -2.37 -21.42
C LYS A 59 10.72 -3.20 -20.32
N GLU A 60 9.43 -3.44 -20.43
CA GLU A 60 8.65 -4.20 -19.45
C GLU A 60 9.15 -5.65 -19.32
N LEU A 61 9.41 -6.28 -20.44
CA LEU A 61 9.85 -7.68 -20.47
C LEU A 61 11.38 -7.86 -20.35
N GLY A 62 12.15 -6.77 -20.27
CA GLY A 62 13.60 -6.81 -20.21
C GLY A 62 14.26 -7.46 -21.42
N LEU A 63 13.63 -7.37 -22.62
CA LEU A 63 14.13 -8.04 -23.82
C LEU A 63 15.18 -7.21 -24.55
N ASP A 64 16.14 -7.90 -25.15
CA ASP A 64 17.08 -7.29 -26.11
C ASP A 64 16.36 -6.74 -27.35
N ALA A 65 16.84 -5.62 -27.90
CA ALA A 65 16.19 -4.95 -29.02
C ALA A 65 16.16 -5.79 -30.30
N GLY A 66 17.23 -6.53 -30.59
CA GLY A 66 17.31 -7.41 -31.73
C GLY A 66 16.39 -8.62 -31.60
N TYR A 67 16.28 -9.16 -30.38
CA TYR A 67 15.37 -10.28 -30.10
C TYR A 67 13.92 -9.86 -30.21
N MET A 68 13.54 -8.72 -29.61
CA MET A 68 12.20 -8.15 -29.75
C MET A 68 11.83 -7.89 -31.23
N SER A 69 12.76 -7.33 -32.00
CA SER A 69 12.56 -7.09 -33.42
C SER A 69 12.33 -8.39 -34.23
N ARG A 70 12.99 -9.49 -33.86
CA ARG A 70 12.77 -10.82 -34.48
C ARG A 70 11.38 -11.36 -34.16
N ILE A 71 10.95 -11.26 -32.89
CA ILE A 71 9.60 -11.69 -32.47
C ILE A 71 8.54 -10.91 -33.24
N LEU A 72 8.65 -9.58 -33.32
CA LEU A 72 7.65 -8.76 -33.99
C LEU A 72 7.60 -9.04 -35.50
N ARG A 73 8.75 -9.23 -36.16
CA ARG A 73 8.77 -9.61 -37.59
C ARG A 73 8.08 -10.95 -37.83
N GLU A 74 8.32 -11.92 -36.96
CA GLU A 74 7.66 -13.23 -37.08
C GLU A 74 6.14 -13.12 -36.85
N PHE A 75 5.72 -12.30 -35.89
CA PHE A 75 4.29 -12.08 -35.67
C PHE A 75 3.61 -11.33 -36.80
N GLU A 76 4.29 -10.40 -37.45
CA GLU A 76 3.79 -9.74 -38.68
C GLU A 76 3.69 -10.72 -39.84
N ARG A 77 4.73 -11.53 -40.08
CA ARG A 77 4.73 -12.57 -41.07
C ARG A 77 3.55 -13.57 -40.92
N ARG A 78 3.28 -13.93 -39.66
CA ARG A 78 2.14 -14.80 -39.29
C ARG A 78 0.80 -14.08 -39.26
N LYS A 79 0.78 -12.77 -39.52
CA LYS A 79 -0.41 -11.89 -39.44
C LYS A 79 -1.09 -11.92 -38.06
N LEU A 80 -0.30 -12.03 -36.97
CA LEU A 80 -0.82 -12.04 -35.59
C LEU A 80 -0.96 -10.64 -35.04
N ILE A 81 -0.12 -9.72 -35.48
CA ILE A 81 -0.13 -8.31 -35.07
C ILE A 81 -0.27 -7.37 -36.25
N ARG A 82 -0.67 -6.14 -35.97
CA ARG A 82 -0.65 -5.02 -36.90
C ARG A 82 0.01 -3.82 -36.25
N ARG A 83 0.59 -2.94 -37.09
CA ARG A 83 1.13 -1.64 -36.68
C ARG A 83 0.19 -0.54 -37.14
N GLU A 84 -0.09 0.38 -36.24
CA GLU A 84 -0.86 1.59 -36.54
C GLU A 84 -0.02 2.81 -36.20
N GLN A 85 -0.01 3.81 -37.08
CA GLN A 85 0.70 5.07 -36.80
C GLN A 85 -0.06 5.86 -35.74
N SER A 86 0.64 6.47 -34.79
CA SER A 86 0.02 7.37 -33.83
C SER A 86 -0.57 8.59 -34.56
N LYS A 87 -1.75 9.00 -34.18
CA LYS A 87 -2.38 10.21 -34.72
C LYS A 87 -1.77 11.50 -34.18
N THR A 88 -1.01 11.41 -33.09
CA THR A 88 -0.44 12.55 -32.37
C THR A 88 1.07 12.68 -32.51
N ASP A 89 1.78 11.59 -32.88
CA ASP A 89 3.23 11.57 -33.08
C ASP A 89 3.59 10.57 -34.19
N GLU A 90 3.96 11.08 -35.35
CA GLU A 90 4.31 10.28 -36.53
C GLU A 90 5.50 9.35 -36.32
N ARG A 91 6.31 9.56 -35.28
CA ARG A 91 7.46 8.69 -34.93
C ARG A 91 7.03 7.46 -34.14
N GLN A 92 5.83 7.45 -33.55
CA GLN A 92 5.33 6.35 -32.75
C GLN A 92 4.44 5.44 -33.55
N LYS A 93 4.71 4.11 -33.43
CA LYS A 93 3.88 3.05 -34.00
C LYS A 93 3.33 2.20 -32.88
N PHE A 94 2.00 2.15 -32.78
CA PHE A 94 1.32 1.27 -31.86
C PHE A 94 1.20 -0.13 -32.47
N LEU A 95 1.31 -1.12 -31.60
CA LEU A 95 1.14 -2.52 -31.93
C LEU A 95 -0.18 -3.02 -31.34
N SER A 96 -0.92 -3.79 -32.11
CA SER A 96 -2.14 -4.43 -31.63
C SER A 96 -2.30 -5.84 -32.21
N LEU A 97 -3.00 -6.71 -31.49
CA LEU A 97 -3.34 -8.04 -32.00
C LEU A 97 -4.40 -7.94 -33.11
N THR A 98 -4.20 -8.67 -34.18
CA THR A 98 -5.25 -8.92 -35.18
C THR A 98 -6.30 -9.89 -34.60
N ALA A 99 -7.44 -10.08 -35.30
CA ALA A 99 -8.40 -11.12 -34.95
C ALA A 99 -7.77 -12.53 -34.94
N LYS A 100 -6.82 -12.78 -35.85
CA LYS A 100 -6.04 -14.03 -35.89
C LYS A 100 -5.10 -14.13 -34.66
N GLY A 101 -4.43 -13.04 -34.28
CA GLY A 101 -3.57 -13.00 -33.12
C GLY A 101 -4.33 -13.26 -31.82
N ARG A 102 -5.48 -12.62 -31.64
CA ARG A 102 -6.36 -12.88 -30.48
C ARG A 102 -6.78 -14.34 -30.40
N ARG A 103 -7.23 -14.93 -31.53
CA ARG A 103 -7.61 -16.37 -31.55
C ARG A 103 -6.44 -17.30 -31.27
N ALA A 104 -5.24 -16.96 -31.70
CA ALA A 104 -4.03 -17.76 -31.43
C ALA A 104 -3.58 -17.68 -30.00
N PHE A 105 -3.78 -16.52 -29.32
CA PHE A 105 -3.40 -16.28 -27.93
C PHE A 105 -4.44 -16.79 -26.93
N ALA A 106 -5.73 -16.74 -27.24
CA ALA A 106 -6.82 -17.08 -26.34
C ALA A 106 -6.69 -18.44 -25.61
N PRO A 107 -6.23 -19.54 -26.25
CA PRO A 107 -6.02 -20.81 -25.54
C PRO A 107 -4.94 -20.74 -24.46
N LEU A 108 -3.88 -19.95 -24.67
CA LEU A 108 -2.80 -19.77 -23.69
C LEU A 108 -3.28 -18.97 -22.50
N ASP A 109 -3.99 -17.88 -22.74
CA ASP A 109 -4.58 -17.04 -21.73
C ASP A 109 -5.59 -17.81 -20.88
N ALA A 110 -6.50 -18.52 -21.52
CA ALA A 110 -7.48 -19.36 -20.83
C ALA A 110 -6.84 -20.48 -19.99
N ARG A 111 -5.72 -21.07 -20.45
CA ARG A 111 -4.99 -22.06 -19.67
C ARG A 111 -4.35 -21.42 -18.45
N SER A 112 -3.61 -20.32 -18.61
CA SER A 112 -2.97 -19.59 -17.52
C SER A 112 -3.98 -19.17 -16.46
N ASN A 113 -5.13 -18.66 -16.88
CA ASN A 113 -6.22 -18.31 -15.97
C ASN A 113 -6.75 -19.51 -15.19
N ARG A 114 -6.99 -20.65 -15.85
CA ARG A 114 -7.43 -21.89 -15.17
C ARG A 114 -6.43 -22.37 -14.14
N ASP A 115 -5.14 -22.34 -14.45
CA ASP A 115 -4.09 -22.80 -13.54
C ASP A 115 -4.05 -21.93 -12.26
N VAL A 116 -4.22 -20.61 -12.39
CA VAL A 116 -4.32 -19.68 -11.25
C VAL A 116 -5.62 -19.86 -10.49
N VAL A 117 -6.75 -20.01 -11.17
CA VAL A 117 -8.06 -20.27 -10.53
C VAL A 117 -8.01 -21.55 -9.71
N ALA A 118 -7.45 -22.62 -10.24
CA ALA A 118 -7.30 -23.89 -9.50
C ALA A 118 -6.47 -23.76 -8.21
N ILE A 119 -5.43 -22.90 -8.24
CA ILE A 119 -4.67 -22.59 -7.00
C ILE A 119 -5.55 -21.87 -6.00
N LEU A 120 -6.35 -20.89 -6.43
CA LEU A 120 -7.20 -20.09 -5.55
C LEU A 120 -8.39 -20.88 -5.00
N GLU A 121 -8.99 -21.75 -5.80
CA GLU A 121 -10.13 -22.61 -5.38
C GLU A 121 -9.74 -23.57 -4.25
N GLY A 122 -8.49 -24.04 -4.22
CA GLY A 122 -7.96 -24.88 -3.14
C GLY A 122 -7.72 -24.13 -1.81
N LEU A 123 -7.99 -22.82 -1.74
CA LEU A 123 -7.72 -21.99 -0.57
C LEU A 123 -9.01 -21.39 0.01
N SER A 124 -9.08 -21.29 1.36
CA SER A 124 -10.12 -20.51 2.02
C SER A 124 -10.03 -19.02 1.66
N PRO A 125 -11.13 -18.23 1.77
CA PRO A 125 -11.11 -16.79 1.47
C PRO A 125 -9.98 -16.03 2.17
N THR A 126 -9.72 -16.35 3.45
CA THR A 126 -8.62 -15.75 4.22
C THR A 126 -7.25 -16.07 3.63
N LYS A 127 -7.02 -17.34 3.25
CA LYS A 127 -5.76 -17.76 2.64
C LYS A 127 -5.57 -17.18 1.23
N ARG A 128 -6.65 -17.00 0.47
CA ARG A 128 -6.59 -16.29 -0.84
C ARG A 128 -6.10 -14.87 -0.65
N LYS A 129 -6.68 -14.14 0.32
CA LYS A 129 -6.24 -12.78 0.64
C LYS A 129 -4.76 -12.77 1.04
N GLN A 130 -4.34 -13.64 1.95
CA GLN A 130 -2.94 -13.74 2.38
C GLN A 130 -1.99 -14.01 1.21
N LEU A 131 -2.36 -14.88 0.28
CA LEU A 131 -1.55 -15.17 -0.91
C LEU A 131 -1.41 -13.95 -1.81
N VAL A 132 -2.50 -13.23 -2.09
CA VAL A 132 -2.49 -12.03 -2.92
C VAL A 132 -1.64 -10.94 -2.26
N ASP A 133 -1.82 -10.70 -0.95
CA ASP A 133 -1.05 -9.72 -0.18
C ASP A 133 0.47 -10.04 -0.22
N ALA A 134 0.83 -11.33 -0.06
CA ALA A 134 2.22 -11.78 -0.14
C ALA A 134 2.84 -11.57 -1.55
N VAL A 135 2.10 -11.88 -2.61
CA VAL A 135 2.55 -11.65 -4.01
C VAL A 135 2.76 -10.17 -4.28
N GLN A 136 1.87 -9.31 -3.79
CA GLN A 136 2.02 -7.86 -3.93
C GLN A 136 3.23 -7.36 -3.13
N ALA A 137 3.48 -7.89 -1.93
CA ALA A 137 4.65 -7.55 -1.14
C ALA A 137 5.95 -7.93 -1.87
N VAL A 138 6.03 -9.13 -2.46
CA VAL A 138 7.18 -9.56 -3.28
C VAL A 138 7.40 -8.60 -4.47
N ARG A 139 6.34 -8.23 -5.20
CA ARG A 139 6.43 -7.29 -6.33
C ARG A 139 7.00 -5.94 -5.89
N ARG A 140 6.51 -5.37 -4.78
CA ARG A 140 7.02 -4.10 -4.23
C ARG A 140 8.50 -4.19 -3.86
N LEU A 141 8.90 -5.24 -3.15
CA LEU A 141 10.29 -5.45 -2.72
C LEU A 141 11.26 -5.61 -3.90
N LEU A 142 10.79 -6.15 -5.01
CA LEU A 142 11.57 -6.30 -6.24
C LEU A 142 11.52 -5.06 -7.16
N GLY A 143 10.90 -3.96 -6.70
CA GLY A 143 10.89 -2.68 -7.43
C GLY A 143 9.90 -2.63 -8.60
N ASP A 144 8.96 -3.57 -8.66
CA ASP A 144 7.86 -3.48 -9.61
C ASP A 144 7.04 -2.21 -9.28
N LYS A 145 7.09 -1.24 -10.18
CA LYS A 145 6.24 -0.04 -10.13
C LYS A 145 4.81 -0.44 -10.50
N VAL A 146 4.18 -1.25 -9.64
CA VAL A 146 2.72 -1.35 -9.68
C VAL A 146 2.23 0.09 -9.66
N GLN A 147 1.41 0.49 -10.60
CA GLN A 147 0.67 1.74 -10.49
C GLN A 147 -0.19 1.62 -9.22
N THR A 148 0.43 1.95 -8.09
CA THR A 148 -0.30 2.09 -6.84
C THR A 148 -1.20 3.28 -7.08
N SER A 149 -2.48 3.02 -7.09
CA SER A 149 -3.45 4.10 -7.07
C SER A 149 -3.03 5.03 -5.94
N THR A 150 -2.91 6.32 -6.21
CA THR A 150 -2.67 7.32 -5.17
C THR A 150 -3.85 7.39 -4.20
N SER A 151 -4.92 6.66 -4.51
CA SER A 151 -6.13 6.63 -3.74
C SER A 151 -5.97 5.70 -2.53
N TYR A 152 -6.35 6.19 -1.39
CA TYR A 152 -6.51 5.47 -0.14
C TYR A 152 -7.93 5.73 0.39
N LEU A 153 -8.41 4.84 1.24
CA LEU A 153 -9.68 5.03 1.92
C LEU A 153 -9.47 5.24 3.42
N LEU A 154 -10.36 6.01 4.03
CA LEU A 154 -10.47 6.08 5.48
C LEU A 154 -11.71 5.31 5.91
N ARG A 155 -11.55 4.39 6.85
CA ARG A 155 -12.63 3.62 7.43
C ARG A 155 -12.61 3.65 8.95
N GLN A 156 -13.70 3.28 9.57
CA GLN A 156 -13.72 3.04 11.01
C GLN A 156 -12.90 1.80 11.35
N HIS A 157 -12.40 1.76 12.59
CA HIS A 157 -11.66 0.62 13.10
C HIS A 157 -12.52 -0.66 13.15
N GLN A 158 -11.85 -1.78 12.99
CA GLN A 158 -12.38 -3.13 13.11
C GLN A 158 -11.56 -3.92 14.14
N PRO A 159 -12.03 -5.07 14.63
CA PRO A 159 -11.24 -5.93 15.52
C PRO A 159 -9.83 -6.21 14.95
N GLY A 160 -8.81 -5.97 15.78
CA GLY A 160 -7.39 -6.11 15.44
C GLY A 160 -6.71 -4.83 14.96
N ASP A 161 -7.45 -3.78 14.57
CA ASP A 161 -6.83 -2.52 14.12
C ASP A 161 -6.17 -1.75 15.25
N LEU A 162 -6.78 -1.73 16.43
CA LEU A 162 -6.27 -0.99 17.56
C LEU A 162 -4.96 -1.58 18.09
N GLY A 163 -4.86 -2.90 18.17
CA GLY A 163 -3.61 -3.58 18.48
C GLY A 163 -2.53 -3.36 17.41
N TRP A 164 -2.93 -3.29 16.14
CA TRP A 164 -2.01 -2.96 15.05
C TRP A 164 -1.44 -1.55 15.21
N ILE A 165 -2.23 -0.55 15.63
CA ILE A 165 -1.75 0.81 15.86
C ILE A 165 -0.67 0.83 16.96
N VAL A 166 -0.91 0.16 18.09
CA VAL A 166 0.07 0.07 19.18
C VAL A 166 1.38 -0.53 18.66
N HIS A 167 1.29 -1.70 18.03
CA HIS A 167 2.43 -2.42 17.46
C HIS A 167 3.23 -1.55 16.47
N ARG A 168 2.56 -0.89 15.54
CA ARG A 168 3.25 -0.10 14.50
C ARG A 168 3.87 1.17 15.03
N GLN A 169 3.17 1.90 15.92
CA GLN A 169 3.76 3.09 16.53
C GLN A 169 4.96 2.79 17.41
N ALA A 170 4.91 1.70 18.18
CA ALA A 170 6.05 1.28 19.01
C ALA A 170 7.29 1.02 18.12
N ILE A 171 7.15 0.27 17.04
CA ILE A 171 8.25 0.00 16.09
C ILE A 171 8.74 1.29 15.42
N LEU A 172 7.84 2.08 14.84
CA LEU A 172 8.21 3.29 14.11
C LEU A 172 8.94 4.30 15.01
N TYR A 173 8.49 4.46 16.26
CA TYR A 173 9.11 5.42 17.16
C TYR A 173 10.42 4.90 17.76
N ALA A 174 10.57 3.59 17.93
CA ALA A 174 11.85 2.99 18.27
C ALA A 174 12.89 3.18 17.14
N GLU A 175 12.49 2.92 15.89
CA GLU A 175 13.37 3.03 14.72
C GLU A 175 13.71 4.49 14.38
N GLU A 176 12.74 5.40 14.41
CA GLU A 176 12.93 6.79 13.95
C GLU A 176 13.46 7.73 15.05
N TYR A 177 13.11 7.49 16.32
CA TYR A 177 13.42 8.39 17.43
C TYR A 177 14.21 7.71 18.54
N GLY A 178 14.43 6.40 18.49
CA GLY A 178 15.12 5.62 19.50
C GLY A 178 14.36 5.57 20.85
N TRP A 179 13.01 5.61 20.80
CA TRP A 179 12.18 5.49 21.99
C TRP A 179 12.13 4.05 22.48
N ASP A 180 12.09 3.85 23.78
CA ASP A 180 12.05 2.55 24.42
C ASP A 180 10.63 1.96 24.55
N GLY A 181 10.54 0.73 25.08
CA GLY A 181 9.28 0.00 25.24
C GLY A 181 8.24 0.67 26.17
N THR A 182 8.62 1.70 26.93
CA THR A 182 7.67 2.44 27.79
C THR A 182 6.67 3.24 26.95
N TYR A 183 7.02 3.58 25.68
CA TYR A 183 6.06 4.17 24.74
C TYR A 183 4.96 3.18 24.36
N GLU A 184 5.32 1.90 24.14
CA GLU A 184 4.33 0.86 23.81
C GLU A 184 3.32 0.67 24.96
N ALA A 185 3.79 0.72 26.20
CA ALA A 185 2.92 0.68 27.37
C ALA A 185 1.92 1.84 27.39
N LEU A 186 2.37 3.07 27.14
CA LEU A 186 1.49 4.25 27.05
C LEU A 186 0.47 4.11 25.92
N ALA A 187 0.89 3.68 24.73
CA ALA A 187 -0.01 3.48 23.60
C ALA A 187 -1.04 2.38 23.89
N GLY A 188 -0.63 1.31 24.56
CA GLY A 188 -1.49 0.23 25.01
C GLY A 188 -2.54 0.69 26.02
N GLU A 189 -2.17 1.51 27.00
CA GLU A 189 -3.10 2.12 27.95
C GLU A 189 -4.14 3.00 27.27
N ILE A 190 -3.71 3.86 26.35
CA ILE A 190 -4.61 4.73 25.56
C ILE A 190 -5.65 3.88 24.82
N VAL A 191 -5.21 2.83 24.15
CA VAL A 191 -6.09 1.94 23.40
C VAL A 191 -7.02 1.16 24.33
N ALA A 192 -6.52 0.67 25.45
CA ALA A 192 -7.34 -0.05 26.43
C ALA A 192 -8.45 0.85 27.01
N GLN A 193 -8.13 2.09 27.35
CA GLN A 193 -9.11 3.07 27.83
C GLN A 193 -10.14 3.41 26.75
N PHE A 194 -9.70 3.63 25.52
CA PHE A 194 -10.60 3.88 24.40
C PHE A 194 -11.60 2.73 24.19
N ILE A 195 -11.13 1.46 24.19
CA ILE A 195 -12.03 0.31 24.01
C ILE A 195 -13.04 0.18 25.16
N LYS A 196 -12.57 0.36 26.41
CA LYS A 196 -13.41 0.20 27.61
C LYS A 196 -14.53 1.25 27.71
N ASN A 197 -14.25 2.47 27.25
CA ASN A 197 -15.15 3.61 27.39
C ASN A 197 -15.78 4.03 26.06
N TYR A 198 -15.66 3.24 25.00
CA TYR A 198 -16.03 3.61 23.64
C TYR A 198 -17.50 4.02 23.52
N ASP A 199 -17.71 5.29 23.24
CA ASP A 199 -19.00 5.84 22.83
C ASP A 199 -18.95 6.25 21.35
N PRO A 200 -19.61 5.48 20.43
CA PRO A 200 -19.54 5.75 19.00
C PRO A 200 -20.15 7.10 18.58
N LYS A 201 -20.91 7.78 19.46
CA LYS A 201 -21.43 9.13 19.21
C LYS A 201 -20.39 10.20 19.54
N ARG A 202 -19.44 9.90 20.42
CA ARG A 202 -18.47 10.84 20.96
C ARG A 202 -17.02 10.51 20.61
N GLU A 203 -16.73 9.28 20.26
CA GLU A 203 -15.40 8.79 20.02
C GLU A 203 -15.30 8.06 18.67
N ARG A 204 -14.14 8.11 18.04
CA ARG A 204 -13.89 7.48 16.74
C ARG A 204 -12.42 7.14 16.56
N CYS A 205 -12.14 5.98 15.98
CA CYS A 205 -10.83 5.69 15.42
C CYS A 205 -10.95 5.52 13.90
N TRP A 206 -10.13 6.25 13.17
CA TRP A 206 -9.98 6.15 11.74
C TRP A 206 -8.76 5.32 11.38
N ILE A 207 -8.94 4.43 10.39
CA ILE A 207 -7.87 3.64 9.77
C ILE A 207 -7.73 4.09 8.33
N ALA A 208 -6.53 4.47 7.94
CA ALA A 208 -6.19 4.66 6.54
C ALA A 208 -5.77 3.31 5.94
N GLU A 209 -6.41 2.93 4.85
CA GLU A 209 -6.13 1.70 4.12
C GLU A 209 -5.77 2.03 2.68
N LYS A 210 -4.67 1.48 2.19
CA LYS A 210 -4.19 1.63 0.83
C LYS A 210 -3.83 0.27 0.27
N ASP A 211 -4.35 -0.07 -0.89
CA ASP A 211 -4.13 -1.36 -1.56
C ASP A 211 -4.43 -2.57 -0.65
N GLY A 212 -5.44 -2.46 0.23
CA GLY A 212 -5.84 -3.48 1.20
C GLY A 212 -4.94 -3.58 2.44
N GLU A 213 -3.94 -2.72 2.58
CA GLU A 213 -3.05 -2.66 3.75
C GLU A 213 -3.35 -1.44 4.63
N ARG A 214 -3.28 -1.63 5.93
CA ARG A 214 -3.36 -0.52 6.89
C ARG A 214 -2.10 0.31 6.81
N VAL A 215 -2.24 1.61 6.60
CA VAL A 215 -1.11 2.52 6.39
C VAL A 215 -1.11 3.73 7.33
N GLY A 216 -2.09 3.82 8.23
CA GLY A 216 -2.13 4.88 9.23
C GLY A 216 -3.40 4.83 10.06
N GLY A 217 -3.45 5.66 11.09
CA GLY A 217 -4.61 5.80 11.93
C GLY A 217 -4.56 7.03 12.85
N ALA A 218 -5.72 7.39 13.40
CA ALA A 218 -5.87 8.44 14.38
C ALA A 218 -7.14 8.24 15.21
N PHE A 219 -7.14 8.71 16.44
CA PHE A 219 -8.27 8.60 17.37
C PHE A 219 -8.83 9.97 17.72
N VAL A 220 -10.13 10.02 17.94
CA VAL A 220 -10.82 11.03 18.71
C VAL A 220 -11.32 10.38 19.98
N ALA A 221 -10.78 10.77 21.11
CA ALA A 221 -11.19 10.30 22.44
C ALA A 221 -11.89 11.43 23.21
N LYS A 222 -12.87 11.08 24.05
CA LYS A 222 -13.57 12.01 24.92
C LYS A 222 -12.70 12.36 26.14
N VAL A 223 -12.49 13.64 26.40
CA VAL A 223 -11.89 14.14 27.65
C VAL A 223 -13.00 14.64 28.60
N SER A 224 -13.95 15.42 28.06
CA SER A 224 -15.14 15.90 28.76
C SER A 224 -16.30 16.06 27.75
N ASP A 225 -17.42 16.58 28.18
CA ASP A 225 -18.54 16.85 27.27
C ASP A 225 -18.21 17.93 26.23
N ASP A 226 -17.31 18.84 26.53
CA ASP A 226 -16.91 19.92 25.62
C ASP A 226 -15.56 19.70 24.95
N ILE A 227 -14.75 18.76 25.41
CA ILE A 227 -13.35 18.60 24.96
C ILE A 227 -13.11 17.21 24.41
N ALA A 228 -12.71 17.16 23.13
CA ALA A 228 -12.16 15.98 22.48
C ALA A 228 -10.62 15.98 22.53
N GLN A 229 -10.00 14.81 22.41
CA GLN A 229 -8.57 14.68 22.25
C GLN A 229 -8.20 13.86 21.03
N LEU A 230 -7.34 14.43 20.16
CA LEU A 230 -6.71 13.70 19.06
C LEU A 230 -5.56 12.86 19.63
N ARG A 231 -5.54 11.58 19.35
CA ARG A 231 -4.54 10.64 19.86
C ARG A 231 -4.01 9.70 18.80
N LEU A 232 -2.80 9.19 19.00
CA LEU A 232 -2.17 8.10 18.27
C LEU A 232 -2.20 8.29 16.73
N LEU A 233 -2.02 9.55 16.26
CA LEU A 233 -1.83 9.83 14.84
C LEU A 233 -0.52 9.22 14.38
N HIS A 234 -0.60 8.36 13.36
CA HIS A 234 0.59 7.87 12.66
C HIS A 234 0.30 7.54 11.20
N VAL A 235 1.35 7.52 10.39
CA VAL A 235 1.32 7.07 8.99
C VAL A 235 2.60 6.28 8.74
N GLU A 236 2.44 5.09 8.17
CA GLU A 236 3.56 4.23 7.76
C GLU A 236 4.51 4.98 6.82
N SER A 237 5.81 4.74 6.98
CA SER A 237 6.86 5.46 6.24
C SER A 237 6.67 5.39 4.72
N GLN A 238 6.27 4.22 4.19
CA GLN A 238 6.02 4.02 2.76
C GLN A 238 4.75 4.71 2.22
N ALA A 239 3.88 5.22 3.10
CA ALA A 239 2.65 5.91 2.73
C ALA A 239 2.70 7.43 3.03
N ARG A 240 3.85 7.93 3.49
CA ARG A 240 4.05 9.38 3.70
C ARG A 240 4.09 10.13 2.38
N GLY A 241 3.82 11.42 2.40
CA GLY A 241 3.74 12.26 1.19
C GLY A 241 2.43 12.15 0.41
N LEU A 242 1.53 11.21 0.75
CA LEU A 242 0.23 11.03 0.10
C LEU A 242 -0.90 11.88 0.74
N GLY A 243 -0.60 12.74 1.70
CA GLY A 243 -1.60 13.57 2.38
C GLY A 243 -2.44 12.83 3.44
N ILE A 244 -2.17 11.54 3.71
CA ILE A 244 -2.94 10.69 4.64
C ILE A 244 -3.02 11.29 6.04
N GLY A 245 -1.89 11.73 6.61
CA GLY A 245 -1.85 12.30 7.97
C GLY A 245 -2.73 13.56 8.10
N LYS A 246 -2.65 14.46 7.11
CA LYS A 246 -3.50 15.65 7.05
C LYS A 246 -4.98 15.26 6.98
N ARG A 247 -5.33 14.33 6.10
CA ARG A 247 -6.71 13.85 5.95
C ARG A 247 -7.26 13.19 7.20
N LEU A 248 -6.44 12.40 7.93
CA LEU A 248 -6.83 11.81 9.22
C LEU A 248 -7.17 12.88 10.24
N VAL A 249 -6.33 13.93 10.35
CA VAL A 249 -6.60 15.05 11.27
C VAL A 249 -7.86 15.81 10.87
N GLU A 250 -8.06 16.10 9.58
CA GLU A 250 -9.27 16.75 9.06
C GLU A 250 -10.53 15.97 9.42
N GLU A 251 -10.52 14.63 9.26
CA GLU A 251 -11.64 13.77 9.63
C GLU A 251 -11.90 13.75 11.13
N CYS A 252 -10.83 13.74 11.95
CA CYS A 252 -10.96 13.85 13.40
C CYS A 252 -11.59 15.18 13.82
N VAL A 253 -11.14 16.29 13.25
CA VAL A 253 -11.71 17.63 13.51
C VAL A 253 -13.15 17.71 13.06
N ARG A 254 -13.47 17.21 11.87
CA ARG A 254 -14.83 17.18 11.34
C ARG A 254 -15.77 16.38 12.25
N PHE A 255 -15.34 15.20 12.66
CA PHE A 255 -16.12 14.36 13.58
C PHE A 255 -16.32 15.05 14.93
N ALA A 256 -15.31 15.65 15.52
CA ALA A 256 -15.41 16.34 16.79
C ALA A 256 -16.40 17.50 16.74
N ARG A 257 -16.44 18.28 15.65
CA ARG A 257 -17.45 19.31 15.42
C ARG A 257 -18.86 18.72 15.34
N GLN A 258 -19.04 17.66 14.56
CA GLN A 258 -20.33 16.97 14.41
C GLN A 258 -20.82 16.35 15.73
N ALA A 259 -19.90 15.86 16.56
CA ALA A 259 -20.21 15.33 17.87
C ALA A 259 -20.50 16.42 18.93
N GLY A 260 -20.42 17.71 18.56
CA GLY A 260 -20.76 18.84 19.44
C GLY A 260 -19.66 19.26 20.42
N TYR A 261 -18.42 18.85 20.21
CA TYR A 261 -17.30 19.34 21.00
C TYR A 261 -16.98 20.80 20.66
N GLN A 262 -16.59 21.55 21.68
CA GLN A 262 -16.23 22.97 21.55
C GLN A 262 -14.74 23.17 21.35
N LYS A 263 -13.93 22.22 21.81
CA LYS A 263 -12.47 22.25 21.74
C LYS A 263 -11.93 20.87 21.41
N MET A 264 -10.83 20.84 20.65
CA MET A 264 -10.00 19.65 20.50
C MET A 264 -8.60 19.93 21.04
N THR A 265 -8.06 19.02 21.82
CA THR A 265 -6.69 19.07 22.31
C THR A 265 -5.89 17.91 21.76
N LEU A 266 -4.58 18.01 21.79
CA LEU A 266 -3.66 16.91 21.53
C LEU A 266 -2.39 17.09 22.36
N TRP A 267 -1.65 16.01 22.54
CA TRP A 267 -0.36 15.97 23.17
C TRP A 267 0.65 15.32 22.21
N THR A 268 1.81 15.96 22.07
CA THR A 268 2.85 15.53 21.12
C THR A 268 4.24 15.88 21.68
N GLN A 269 5.30 15.53 20.95
CA GLN A 269 6.68 15.88 21.27
C GLN A 269 7.22 16.88 20.27
N SER A 270 8.07 17.81 20.71
CA SER A 270 8.63 18.87 19.86
C SER A 270 9.47 18.35 18.70
N ASN A 271 10.04 17.15 18.80
CA ASN A 271 10.81 16.48 17.75
C ASN A 271 9.96 15.77 16.68
N LEU A 272 8.63 15.68 16.85
CA LEU A 272 7.73 15.09 15.88
C LEU A 272 7.33 16.11 14.79
N TYR A 273 8.31 16.60 14.03
CA TYR A 273 8.17 17.74 13.12
C TYR A 273 7.04 17.59 12.08
N ALA A 274 6.88 16.40 11.49
CA ALA A 274 5.84 16.13 10.49
C ALA A 274 4.43 16.26 11.10
N ALA A 275 4.21 15.72 12.30
CA ALA A 275 2.93 15.80 12.98
C ALA A 275 2.62 17.26 13.38
N ARG A 276 3.61 17.99 13.96
CA ARG A 276 3.49 19.40 14.31
C ARG A 276 3.11 20.28 13.10
N HIS A 277 3.72 20.01 11.94
CA HIS A 277 3.38 20.73 10.72
C HIS A 277 1.90 20.53 10.33
N ILE A 278 1.39 19.29 10.40
CA ILE A 278 -0.01 18.97 10.14
C ILE A 278 -0.93 19.70 11.14
N TYR A 279 -0.61 19.66 12.45
CA TYR A 279 -1.41 20.31 13.47
C TYR A 279 -1.49 21.82 13.28
N LYS A 280 -0.36 22.46 12.97
CA LYS A 280 -0.32 23.90 12.68
C LYS A 280 -1.18 24.25 11.45
N GLN A 281 -1.07 23.46 10.38
CA GLN A 281 -1.91 23.66 9.18
C GLN A 281 -3.41 23.44 9.44
N SER A 282 -3.76 22.60 10.41
CA SER A 282 -5.15 22.31 10.82
C SER A 282 -5.70 23.35 11.82
N GLY A 283 -4.91 24.38 12.17
CA GLY A 283 -5.33 25.49 13.03
C GLY A 283 -5.09 25.26 14.52
N PHE A 284 -4.43 24.16 14.92
CA PHE A 284 -4.03 23.97 16.32
C PHE A 284 -2.93 24.96 16.71
N GLN A 285 -2.94 25.37 17.98
CA GLN A 285 -1.95 26.26 18.58
C GLN A 285 -1.33 25.60 19.82
N VAL A 286 -0.03 25.80 20.02
CA VAL A 286 0.67 25.36 21.26
C VAL A 286 0.18 26.21 22.42
N VAL A 287 -0.30 25.56 23.48
CA VAL A 287 -0.76 26.24 24.70
C VAL A 287 0.12 25.92 25.92
N ARG A 288 0.89 24.84 25.84
CA ARG A 288 1.80 24.45 26.93
C ARG A 288 2.97 23.64 26.39
N GLU A 289 4.15 23.91 26.94
CA GLU A 289 5.36 23.12 26.73
C GLU A 289 5.89 22.67 28.11
N GLN A 290 6.43 21.46 28.16
CA GLN A 290 6.98 20.88 29.37
C GLN A 290 8.12 19.92 29.05
N GLN A 291 9.28 20.17 29.65
CA GLN A 291 10.39 19.21 29.60
C GLN A 291 10.10 18.01 30.49
N HIS A 292 10.43 16.82 30.02
CA HIS A 292 10.28 15.60 30.80
C HIS A 292 11.24 14.52 30.29
N HIS A 293 11.51 13.53 31.13
CA HIS A 293 12.22 12.32 30.73
C HIS A 293 11.21 11.20 30.53
N SER A 294 11.07 10.73 29.31
CA SER A 294 10.19 9.61 28.96
C SER A 294 10.72 8.86 27.74
N PHE A 295 10.34 7.60 27.62
CA PHE A 295 10.72 6.74 26.49
C PHE A 295 12.25 6.63 26.32
N GLY A 296 13.00 6.71 27.47
CA GLY A 296 14.47 6.68 27.48
C GLY A 296 15.15 7.94 26.94
N LYS A 297 14.42 9.05 26.78
CA LYS A 297 14.93 10.31 26.22
C LYS A 297 14.47 11.52 27.00
N ASP A 298 15.29 12.58 26.98
CA ASP A 298 14.87 13.92 27.37
C ASP A 298 14.09 14.57 26.24
N LEU A 299 12.84 14.88 26.50
CA LEU A 299 11.88 15.34 25.50
C LEU A 299 11.19 16.63 25.97
N THR A 300 10.65 17.37 25.01
CA THR A 300 9.74 18.48 25.28
C THR A 300 8.35 18.11 24.78
N ALA A 301 7.46 17.87 25.76
CA ALA A 301 6.06 17.66 25.48
C ALA A 301 5.37 18.98 25.14
N GLU A 302 4.49 18.93 24.14
CA GLU A 302 3.67 20.06 23.74
C GLU A 302 2.19 19.68 23.84
N THR A 303 1.40 20.53 24.48
CA THR A 303 -0.06 20.47 24.41
C THR A 303 -0.53 21.50 23.39
N TRP A 304 -1.35 21.06 22.46
CA TRP A 304 -1.94 21.90 21.43
C TRP A 304 -3.46 21.90 21.57
N GLU A 305 -4.08 23.04 21.22
CA GLU A 305 -5.53 23.20 21.24
C GLU A 305 -6.06 23.79 19.93
N LEU A 306 -7.27 23.37 19.58
CA LEU A 306 -8.04 23.92 18.47
C LEU A 306 -9.46 24.25 18.97
N ASN A 307 -9.88 25.49 18.79
CA ASN A 307 -11.28 25.89 19.00
C ASN A 307 -12.13 25.33 17.84
N LEU A 308 -13.19 24.59 18.16
CA LEU A 308 -14.09 23.95 17.21
C LEU A 308 -15.36 24.78 16.94
N ARG A 309 -15.63 25.81 17.77
CA ARG A 309 -16.74 26.72 17.52
C ARG A 309 -16.48 27.43 16.18
N GLN A 310 -17.50 27.54 15.33
CA GLN A 310 -17.41 28.42 14.18
C GLN A 310 -17.29 29.87 14.74
N PRO A 311 -16.45 30.72 14.16
CA PRO A 311 -16.57 32.14 14.41
C PRO A 311 -17.97 32.56 13.95
N ASP A 312 -18.69 33.27 14.81
CA ASP A 312 -19.97 33.93 14.49
C ASP A 312 -19.84 34.85 13.27
#